data_327047b9ac2ca13084c6ab5e9bbc6c6f
#
_entry.id   327047b9ac2ca13084c6ab5e9bbc6c6f
#
_cell.length_a   1.000
_cell.length_b   1.000
_cell.length_c   1.000
_cell.angle_alpha   90.00
_cell.angle_beta   90.00
_cell.angle_gamma   90.00
#
_symmetry.space_group_name_H-M   'P 1'
#
loop_
_entity.id
_entity.type
_entity.pdbx_description
1 polymer ?
#
loop_
_entity_poly.entity_id
_entity_poly.type
_entity_poly.pdbx_seq_one_letter_code
_entity_poly.pdbx_strand_id
1 'polypeptide(L)'
;KAIGSNKQTVDVYAYQATKNSSDSYYFYKRFYLSLARINKVLEGVKKSGLEGAEVDVQVGELYALRALFHFDLAAKLPCNAQASDPGIVLSTEVFESGYTAERATIAKTYETILDDLKTALDNLPETSKVVTAGHIDYWGARALRARAYLYMNENSKALEDAKYVIEKSPYKLYTRDEYETVWTKVGSS
;
A
#
# COMPACT_ATOMS: atom_id res chain seq x y z
N LYS A 1 29.92 10.66 -6.31
CA LYS A 1 29.29 11.92 -6.79
C LYS A 1 28.36 12.40 -5.72
N ALA A 2 28.49 13.68 -5.29
CA ALA A 2 27.63 14.27 -4.29
C ALA A 2 26.15 14.08 -4.66
N ILE A 3 25.35 13.60 -3.71
CA ILE A 3 23.90 13.58 -3.80
C ILE A 3 23.46 15.02 -4.11
N GLY A 4 22.78 15.17 -5.21
CA GLY A 4 22.47 16.34 -6.00
C GLY A 4 22.45 17.72 -5.29
N SER A 5 22.71 18.73 -6.07
CA SER A 5 22.78 20.15 -5.69
C SER A 5 21.55 20.71 -4.93
N ASN A 6 20.48 19.93 -4.78
CA ASN A 6 19.21 20.36 -4.19
C ASN A 6 19.04 20.02 -2.70
N LYS A 7 20.06 19.53 -2.01
CA LYS A 7 20.00 19.13 -0.58
C LYS A 7 18.82 18.22 -0.19
N GLN A 8 18.15 17.60 -1.17
CA GLN A 8 17.08 16.65 -0.92
C GLN A 8 17.68 15.38 -0.31
N THR A 9 17.00 14.84 0.70
CA THR A 9 17.41 13.62 1.40
C THR A 9 18.72 13.67 2.21
N VAL A 10 19.35 14.84 2.36
CA VAL A 10 20.60 14.97 3.13
C VAL A 10 20.41 14.54 4.58
N ASP A 11 19.31 14.96 5.21
CA ASP A 11 19.01 14.64 6.61
C ASP A 11 18.79 13.13 6.79
N VAL A 12 18.12 12.47 5.82
CA VAL A 12 17.90 11.01 5.83
C VAL A 12 19.23 10.28 5.64
N TYR A 13 20.05 10.73 4.69
CA TYR A 13 21.37 10.13 4.44
C TYR A 13 22.32 10.28 5.63
N ALA A 14 22.26 11.43 6.31
CA ALA A 14 23.06 11.71 7.51
C ALA A 14 22.50 11.12 8.79
N TYR A 15 21.37 10.36 8.73
CA TYR A 15 20.63 9.87 9.90
C TYR A 15 20.23 10.98 10.89
N GLN A 16 19.96 12.18 10.38
CA GLN A 16 19.59 13.36 11.15
C GLN A 16 18.13 13.81 10.89
N ALA A 17 17.35 12.96 10.24
CA ALA A 17 15.95 13.25 9.97
C ALA A 17 15.16 13.43 11.27
N THR A 18 14.41 14.53 11.35
CA THR A 18 13.54 14.87 12.47
C THR A 18 12.09 15.01 11.98
N LYS A 19 11.14 15.16 12.91
CA LYS A 19 9.74 15.46 12.56
C LYS A 19 9.57 16.73 11.73
N ASN A 20 10.54 17.65 11.78
CA ASN A 20 10.53 18.93 11.07
C ASN A 20 11.32 18.87 9.74
N SER A 21 11.96 17.76 9.41
CA SER A 21 12.68 17.61 8.16
C SER A 21 11.71 17.63 6.98
N SER A 22 12.09 18.34 5.91
CA SER A 22 11.29 18.43 4.68
C SER A 22 10.93 17.06 4.11
N ASP A 23 11.85 16.09 4.17
CA ASP A 23 11.64 14.72 3.68
C ASP A 23 10.53 14.01 4.44
N SER A 24 10.51 14.13 5.79
CA SER A 24 9.43 13.58 6.62
C SER A 24 8.09 14.22 6.26
N TYR A 25 8.05 15.55 6.15
CA TYR A 25 6.83 16.27 5.78
C TYR A 25 6.31 15.85 4.40
N TYR A 26 7.17 15.83 3.37
CA TYR A 26 6.75 15.45 2.02
C TYR A 26 6.34 13.99 1.91
N PHE A 27 6.98 13.09 2.65
CA PHE A 27 6.59 11.70 2.73
C PHE A 27 5.13 11.59 3.20
N TYR A 28 4.82 12.05 4.40
CA TYR A 28 3.46 11.98 4.95
C TYR A 28 2.44 12.71 4.07
N LYS A 29 2.76 13.91 3.61
CA LYS A 29 1.88 14.71 2.75
C LYS A 29 1.48 13.95 1.48
N ARG A 30 2.42 13.28 0.81
CA ARG A 30 2.14 12.55 -0.42
C ARG A 30 1.23 11.35 -0.17
N PHE A 31 1.46 10.59 0.88
CA PHE A 31 0.62 9.44 1.23
C PHE A 31 -0.80 9.88 1.56
N TYR A 32 -0.98 10.84 2.45
CA TYR A 32 -2.33 11.31 2.82
C TYR A 32 -3.06 12.03 1.68
N LEU A 33 -2.36 12.71 0.78
CA LEU A 33 -2.96 13.27 -0.42
C LEU A 33 -3.46 12.17 -1.37
N SER A 34 -2.71 11.08 -1.50
CA SER A 34 -3.13 9.92 -2.30
C SER A 34 -4.33 9.21 -1.67
N LEU A 35 -4.32 9.00 -0.35
CA LEU A 35 -5.46 8.46 0.40
C LEU A 35 -6.73 9.31 0.22
N ALA A 36 -6.61 10.63 0.32
CA ALA A 36 -7.73 11.54 0.11
C ALA A 36 -8.31 11.45 -1.31
N ARG A 37 -7.45 11.28 -2.33
CA ARG A 37 -7.88 11.08 -3.72
C ARG A 37 -8.62 9.75 -3.90
N ILE A 38 -8.08 8.66 -3.34
CA ILE A 38 -8.73 7.35 -3.36
C ILE A 38 -10.12 7.43 -2.72
N ASN A 39 -10.21 7.99 -1.52
CA ASN A 39 -11.49 8.12 -0.82
C ASN A 39 -12.49 8.97 -1.60
N LYS A 40 -12.02 10.03 -2.28
CA LYS A 40 -12.89 10.87 -3.13
C LYS A 40 -13.46 10.10 -4.32
N VAL A 41 -12.67 9.23 -4.94
CA VAL A 41 -13.16 8.38 -6.04
C VAL A 41 -14.15 7.34 -5.52
N LEU A 42 -13.82 6.64 -4.42
CA LEU A 42 -14.71 5.66 -3.79
C LEU A 42 -16.06 6.28 -3.37
N GLU A 43 -16.03 7.49 -2.79
CA GLU A 43 -17.24 8.25 -2.47
C GLU A 43 -18.03 8.59 -3.75
N GLY A 44 -17.36 8.99 -4.82
CA GLY A 44 -17.98 9.30 -6.11
C GLY A 44 -18.67 8.09 -6.72
N VAL A 45 -18.02 6.93 -6.76
CA VAL A 45 -18.62 5.67 -7.22
C VAL A 45 -19.87 5.33 -6.43
N LYS A 46 -19.78 5.39 -5.09
CA LYS A 46 -20.93 5.12 -4.21
C LYS A 46 -22.10 6.08 -4.47
N LYS A 47 -21.82 7.37 -4.65
CA LYS A 47 -22.87 8.40 -4.90
C LYS A 47 -23.50 8.30 -6.29
N SER A 48 -22.73 7.89 -7.29
CA SER A 48 -23.23 7.75 -8.68
C SER A 48 -24.08 6.51 -8.89
N GLY A 49 -23.99 5.50 -8.01
CA GLY A 49 -24.65 4.21 -8.20
C GLY A 49 -24.10 3.41 -9.38
N LEU A 50 -22.88 3.67 -9.81
CA LEU A 50 -22.21 2.89 -10.86
C LEU A 50 -21.96 1.47 -10.38
N GLU A 51 -22.35 0.51 -11.21
CA GLU A 51 -22.22 -0.93 -10.94
C GLU A 51 -21.67 -1.66 -12.19
N GLY A 52 -21.12 -2.84 -11.99
CA GLY A 52 -20.65 -3.74 -13.04
C GLY A 52 -19.21 -4.21 -12.83
N ALA A 53 -18.85 -5.30 -13.50
CA ALA A 53 -17.56 -5.97 -13.29
C ALA A 53 -16.33 -5.07 -13.49
N GLU A 54 -16.39 -4.12 -14.41
CA GLU A 54 -15.30 -3.17 -14.61
C GLU A 54 -15.20 -2.17 -13.46
N VAL A 55 -16.33 -1.74 -12.90
CA VAL A 55 -16.37 -0.86 -11.73
C VAL A 55 -15.85 -1.62 -10.50
N ASP A 56 -16.26 -2.88 -10.32
CA ASP A 56 -15.82 -3.71 -9.21
C ASP A 56 -14.30 -3.87 -9.21
N VAL A 57 -13.69 -4.13 -10.39
CA VAL A 57 -12.23 -4.23 -10.54
C VAL A 57 -11.54 -2.93 -10.13
N GLN A 58 -12.05 -1.77 -10.58
CA GLN A 58 -11.48 -0.46 -10.22
C GLN A 58 -11.63 -0.17 -8.72
N VAL A 59 -12.79 -0.50 -8.15
CA VAL A 59 -13.04 -0.38 -6.70
C VAL A 59 -12.09 -1.29 -5.92
N GLY A 60 -11.92 -2.53 -6.34
CA GLY A 60 -10.96 -3.47 -5.74
C GLY A 60 -9.54 -2.96 -5.76
N GLU A 61 -9.10 -2.39 -6.89
CA GLU A 61 -7.78 -1.77 -7.02
C GLU A 61 -7.61 -0.57 -6.08
N LEU A 62 -8.63 0.29 -5.97
CA LEU A 62 -8.59 1.45 -5.06
C LEU A 62 -8.47 1.03 -3.59
N TYR A 63 -9.18 -0.02 -3.18
CA TYR A 63 -9.04 -0.58 -1.82
C TYR A 63 -7.65 -1.18 -1.60
N ALA A 64 -7.10 -1.91 -2.59
CA ALA A 64 -5.73 -2.44 -2.50
C ALA A 64 -4.68 -1.32 -2.39
N LEU A 65 -4.83 -0.24 -3.15
CA LEU A 65 -3.97 0.95 -3.06
C LEU A 65 -4.11 1.66 -1.71
N ARG A 66 -5.32 1.78 -1.17
CA ARG A 66 -5.54 2.38 0.14
C ARG A 66 -4.87 1.56 1.25
N ALA A 67 -5.01 0.24 1.20
CA ALA A 67 -4.32 -0.67 2.09
C ALA A 67 -2.79 -0.54 1.97
N LEU A 68 -2.25 -0.48 0.76
CA LEU A 68 -0.82 -0.31 0.51
C LEU A 68 -0.29 0.99 1.14
N PHE A 69 -0.97 2.11 0.94
CA PHE A 69 -0.54 3.38 1.51
C PHE A 69 -0.62 3.41 3.05
N HIS A 70 -1.68 2.85 3.63
CA HIS A 70 -1.75 2.68 5.08
C HIS A 70 -0.66 1.74 5.60
N PHE A 71 -0.39 0.64 4.90
CA PHE A 71 0.67 -0.30 5.26
C PHE A 71 2.06 0.36 5.21
N ASP A 72 2.36 1.11 4.16
CA ASP A 72 3.65 1.81 4.03
C ASP A 72 3.86 2.88 5.11
N LEU A 73 2.78 3.54 5.55
CA LEU A 73 2.81 4.43 6.72
C LEU A 73 3.06 3.63 8.01
N ALA A 74 2.37 2.51 8.19
CA ALA A 74 2.49 1.65 9.36
C ALA A 74 3.87 0.99 9.47
N ALA A 75 4.48 0.63 8.33
CA ALA A 75 5.83 0.04 8.28
C ALA A 75 6.96 0.98 8.79
N LYS A 76 6.66 2.25 9.08
CA LYS A 76 7.58 3.20 9.73
C LYS A 76 7.41 3.30 11.24
N LEU A 77 6.47 2.54 11.80
CA LEU A 77 6.31 2.44 13.25
C LEU A 77 7.45 1.62 13.88
N PRO A 78 7.76 1.82 15.16
CA PRO A 78 8.78 1.02 15.84
C PRO A 78 8.46 -0.49 15.79
N CYS A 79 9.45 -1.32 15.52
CA CYS A 79 9.28 -2.77 15.40
C CYS A 79 8.94 -3.46 16.73
N ASN A 80 9.16 -2.80 17.86
CA ASN A 80 8.82 -3.29 19.20
C ASN A 80 7.51 -2.70 19.75
N ALA A 81 6.76 -1.96 18.93
CA ALA A 81 5.52 -1.35 19.37
C ALA A 81 4.43 -2.41 19.64
N GLN A 82 3.63 -2.15 20.65
CA GLN A 82 2.55 -3.03 21.09
C GLN A 82 1.25 -2.75 20.32
N ALA A 83 0.32 -3.69 20.30
CA ALA A 83 -0.96 -3.55 19.61
C ALA A 83 -1.78 -2.33 20.06
N SER A 84 -1.67 -1.94 21.33
CA SER A 84 -2.34 -0.77 21.92
C SER A 84 -1.64 0.56 21.69
N ASP A 85 -0.38 0.54 21.23
CA ASP A 85 0.39 1.76 20.99
C ASP A 85 -0.19 2.58 19.84
N PRO A 86 0.11 3.89 19.78
CA PRO A 86 -0.34 4.73 18.70
C PRO A 86 0.22 4.27 17.34
N GLY A 87 -0.68 3.90 16.44
CA GLY A 87 -0.42 3.53 15.05
C GLY A 87 -0.33 4.76 14.14
N ILE A 88 -1.12 4.79 13.09
CA ILE A 88 -1.18 5.89 12.12
C ILE A 88 -2.53 6.61 12.20
N VAL A 89 -2.66 7.77 11.57
CA VAL A 89 -3.96 8.36 11.27
C VAL A 89 -4.60 7.57 10.14
N LEU A 90 -5.79 7.04 10.37
CA LEU A 90 -6.53 6.31 9.33
C LEU A 90 -7.33 7.30 8.48
N SER A 91 -7.15 7.21 7.16
CA SER A 91 -7.87 8.02 6.18
C SER A 91 -8.73 7.08 5.31
N THR A 92 -9.95 6.77 5.81
CA THR A 92 -10.88 5.82 5.18
C THR A 92 -12.08 6.50 4.53
N GLU A 93 -12.18 7.82 4.69
CA GLU A 93 -13.26 8.66 4.14
C GLU A 93 -12.73 10.01 3.68
N VAL A 94 -13.59 10.81 3.05
CA VAL A 94 -13.27 12.18 2.69
C VAL A 94 -13.44 13.08 3.91
N PHE A 95 -12.35 13.73 4.31
CA PHE A 95 -12.38 14.67 5.43
C PHE A 95 -12.61 16.10 4.94
N GLU A 96 -13.34 16.86 5.73
CA GLU A 96 -13.52 18.30 5.55
C GLU A 96 -12.23 19.07 5.83
N SER A 97 -12.10 20.26 5.21
CA SER A 97 -10.96 21.13 5.46
C SER A 97 -10.90 21.56 6.92
N GLY A 98 -9.72 21.44 7.54
CA GLY A 98 -9.53 21.73 8.96
C GLY A 98 -9.82 20.58 9.91
N TYR A 99 -10.21 19.39 9.38
CA TYR A 99 -10.37 18.21 10.21
C TYR A 99 -9.04 17.81 10.85
N THR A 100 -9.08 17.55 12.15
CA THR A 100 -7.94 17.05 12.92
C THR A 100 -8.24 15.61 13.35
N ALA A 101 -7.42 14.68 12.91
CA ALA A 101 -7.58 13.26 13.23
C ALA A 101 -6.54 12.82 14.26
N GLU A 102 -6.95 11.96 15.18
CA GLU A 102 -6.07 11.26 16.09
C GLU A 102 -5.47 10.00 15.43
N ARG A 103 -4.34 9.56 15.96
CA ARG A 103 -3.75 8.28 15.54
C ARG A 103 -4.59 7.13 16.09
N ALA A 104 -4.92 6.18 15.24
CA ALA A 104 -5.49 4.91 15.68
C ALA A 104 -4.44 4.08 16.43
N THR A 105 -4.86 3.02 17.12
CA THR A 105 -3.91 2.03 17.65
C THR A 105 -3.26 1.21 16.53
N ILE A 106 -2.14 0.57 16.81
CA ILE A 106 -1.49 -0.36 15.88
C ILE A 106 -2.45 -1.49 15.50
N ALA A 107 -3.16 -2.07 16.47
CA ALA A 107 -4.16 -3.10 16.21
C ALA A 107 -5.22 -2.62 15.20
N LYS A 108 -5.80 -1.43 15.43
CA LYS A 108 -6.82 -0.86 14.54
C LYS A 108 -6.26 -0.49 13.17
N THR A 109 -4.99 -0.08 13.12
CA THR A 109 -4.30 0.19 11.85
C THR A 109 -4.24 -1.07 10.98
N TYR A 110 -3.77 -2.18 11.51
CA TYR A 110 -3.67 -3.43 10.75
C TYR A 110 -5.03 -4.07 10.46
N GLU A 111 -6.00 -3.97 11.37
CA GLU A 111 -7.39 -4.36 11.11
C GLU A 111 -7.93 -3.64 9.87
N THR A 112 -7.79 -2.31 9.81
CA THR A 112 -8.25 -1.51 8.67
C THR A 112 -7.53 -1.88 7.36
N ILE A 113 -6.22 -2.15 7.41
CA ILE A 113 -5.46 -2.61 6.25
C ILE A 113 -6.00 -3.96 5.74
N LEU A 114 -6.28 -4.90 6.65
CA LEU A 114 -6.80 -6.21 6.29
C LEU A 114 -8.23 -6.15 5.77
N ASP A 115 -9.07 -5.28 6.29
CA ASP A 115 -10.45 -5.05 5.82
C ASP A 115 -10.45 -4.48 4.39
N ASP A 116 -9.57 -3.53 4.11
CA ASP A 116 -9.37 -2.99 2.77
C ASP A 116 -8.88 -4.07 1.80
N LEU A 117 -7.91 -4.90 2.21
CA LEU A 117 -7.40 -6.00 1.39
C LEU A 117 -8.45 -7.09 1.17
N LYS A 118 -9.29 -7.36 2.16
CA LYS A 118 -10.42 -8.26 2.00
C LYS A 118 -11.37 -7.73 0.93
N THR A 119 -11.78 -6.46 1.06
CA THR A 119 -12.66 -5.82 0.06
C THR A 119 -12.02 -5.82 -1.33
N ALA A 120 -10.72 -5.57 -1.43
CA ALA A 120 -9.99 -5.65 -2.69
C ALA A 120 -10.09 -7.05 -3.32
N LEU A 121 -9.83 -8.09 -2.54
CA LEU A 121 -9.85 -9.48 -3.02
C LEU A 121 -11.26 -9.96 -3.38
N ASP A 122 -12.30 -9.44 -2.71
CA ASP A 122 -13.70 -9.74 -3.03
C ASP A 122 -14.12 -9.12 -4.39
N ASN A 123 -13.45 -8.05 -4.84
CA ASN A 123 -13.77 -7.31 -6.08
C ASN A 123 -12.80 -7.61 -7.24
N LEU A 124 -11.58 -8.02 -6.96
CA LEU A 124 -10.57 -8.32 -8.00
C LEU A 124 -10.71 -9.76 -8.46
N PRO A 125 -10.88 -10.04 -9.76
CA PRO A 125 -10.98 -11.41 -10.26
C PRO A 125 -9.62 -12.13 -10.16
N GLU A 126 -9.62 -13.36 -9.69
CA GLU A 126 -8.42 -14.21 -9.60
C GLU A 126 -7.77 -14.48 -10.98
N THR A 127 -8.57 -14.39 -12.04
CA THR A 127 -8.11 -14.54 -13.43
C THR A 127 -7.39 -13.28 -13.95
N SER A 128 -7.41 -12.17 -13.20
CA SER A 128 -6.76 -10.93 -13.63
C SER A 128 -5.26 -11.09 -13.72
N LYS A 129 -4.69 -10.44 -14.72
CA LYS A 129 -3.25 -10.29 -14.89
C LYS A 129 -2.93 -8.86 -15.27
N VAL A 130 -2.12 -8.21 -14.48
CA VAL A 130 -1.64 -6.87 -14.79
C VAL A 130 -0.70 -6.92 -15.99
N VAL A 131 -1.02 -6.15 -17.01
CA VAL A 131 -0.22 -6.03 -18.24
C VAL A 131 0.62 -4.73 -18.24
N THR A 132 0.22 -3.74 -17.43
CA THR A 132 0.88 -2.43 -17.35
C THR A 132 1.30 -2.12 -15.92
N ALA A 133 2.47 -1.52 -15.78
CA ALA A 133 2.95 -1.08 -14.46
C ALA A 133 2.01 -0.05 -13.83
N GLY A 134 1.92 -0.07 -12.50
CA GLY A 134 1.12 0.89 -11.74
C GLY A 134 -0.27 0.42 -11.34
N HIS A 135 -0.65 -0.80 -11.68
CA HIS A 135 -1.90 -1.44 -11.27
C HIS A 135 -1.67 -2.55 -10.25
N ILE A 136 -2.68 -2.84 -9.44
CA ILE A 136 -2.68 -3.95 -8.47
C ILE A 136 -3.82 -4.90 -8.84
N ASP A 137 -3.47 -6.15 -9.12
CA ASP A 137 -4.45 -7.21 -9.34
C ASP A 137 -4.71 -8.02 -8.06
N TYR A 138 -5.51 -9.07 -8.18
CA TYR A 138 -5.81 -10.02 -7.11
C TYR A 138 -4.52 -10.56 -6.45
N TRP A 139 -3.53 -10.92 -7.27
CA TRP A 139 -2.28 -11.53 -6.81
C TRP A 139 -1.41 -10.54 -6.05
N GLY A 140 -1.35 -9.29 -6.53
CA GLY A 140 -0.68 -8.18 -5.85
C GLY A 140 -1.33 -7.84 -4.51
N ALA A 141 -2.67 -7.78 -4.45
CA ALA A 141 -3.42 -7.56 -3.23
C ALA A 141 -3.20 -8.71 -2.21
N ARG A 142 -3.18 -9.97 -2.68
CA ARG A 142 -2.91 -11.13 -1.84
C ARG A 142 -1.48 -11.17 -1.31
N ALA A 143 -0.50 -10.82 -2.13
CA ALA A 143 0.89 -10.70 -1.71
C ALA A 143 1.08 -9.58 -0.66
N LEU A 144 0.36 -8.46 -0.81
CA LEU A 144 0.36 -7.40 0.19
C LEU A 144 -0.28 -7.87 1.50
N ARG A 145 -1.35 -8.68 1.45
CA ARG A 145 -1.96 -9.26 2.64
C ARG A 145 -1.00 -10.21 3.37
N ALA A 146 -0.25 -11.02 2.64
CA ALA A 146 0.80 -11.86 3.22
C ALA A 146 1.84 -11.02 3.96
N ARG A 147 2.27 -9.88 3.40
CA ARG A 147 3.18 -8.94 4.07
C ARG A 147 2.56 -8.33 5.33
N ALA A 148 1.28 -7.92 5.27
CA ALA A 148 0.59 -7.39 6.45
C ALA A 148 0.53 -8.42 7.59
N TYR A 149 0.18 -9.66 7.28
CA TYR A 149 0.19 -10.76 8.26
C TYR A 149 1.60 -11.01 8.86
N LEU A 150 2.64 -10.94 8.03
CA LEU A 150 4.02 -11.10 8.52
C LEU A 150 4.39 -10.02 9.55
N TYR A 151 4.01 -8.75 9.30
CA TYR A 151 4.25 -7.66 10.25
C TYR A 151 3.43 -7.78 11.54
N MET A 152 2.31 -8.50 11.49
CA MET A 152 1.49 -8.83 12.66
C MET A 152 1.97 -10.08 13.41
N ASN A 153 3.04 -10.74 12.98
CA ASN A 153 3.50 -12.06 13.44
C ASN A 153 2.47 -13.20 13.22
N GLU A 154 1.49 -12.99 12.34
CA GLU A 154 0.51 -14.00 11.91
C GLU A 154 1.12 -14.93 10.85
N ASN A 155 2.22 -15.59 11.20
CA ASN A 155 3.08 -16.31 10.25
C ASN A 155 2.35 -17.40 9.46
N SER A 156 1.38 -18.09 10.07
CA SER A 156 0.60 -19.13 9.40
C SER A 156 -0.25 -18.56 8.25
N LYS A 157 -0.91 -17.43 8.48
CA LYS A 157 -1.72 -16.75 7.46
C LYS A 157 -0.84 -16.13 6.37
N ALA A 158 0.31 -15.56 6.75
CA ALA A 158 1.29 -15.05 5.80
C ALA A 158 1.81 -16.15 4.88
N LEU A 159 2.12 -17.32 5.43
CA LEU A 159 2.58 -18.49 4.67
C LEU A 159 1.51 -19.02 3.72
N GLU A 160 0.25 -19.09 4.16
CA GLU A 160 -0.88 -19.51 3.33
C GLU A 160 -1.03 -18.62 2.10
N ASP A 161 -1.10 -17.31 2.29
CA ASP A 161 -1.22 -16.37 1.18
C ASP A 161 -0.01 -16.38 0.26
N ALA A 162 1.21 -16.42 0.80
CA ALA A 162 2.43 -16.48 0.01
C ALA A 162 2.51 -17.75 -0.84
N LYS A 163 2.20 -18.92 -0.26
CA LYS A 163 2.15 -20.18 -1.00
C LYS A 163 1.11 -20.14 -2.12
N TYR A 164 -0.07 -19.63 -1.83
CA TYR A 164 -1.12 -19.53 -2.83
C TYR A 164 -0.70 -18.67 -4.02
N VAL A 165 -0.06 -17.52 -3.77
CA VAL A 165 0.47 -16.66 -4.85
C VAL A 165 1.53 -17.40 -5.65
N ILE A 166 2.47 -18.10 -5.01
CA ILE A 166 3.55 -18.82 -5.70
C ILE A 166 3.01 -19.97 -6.56
N GLU A 167 2.01 -20.69 -6.06
CA GLU A 167 1.50 -21.91 -6.72
C GLU A 167 0.44 -21.64 -7.78
N LYS A 168 -0.36 -20.58 -7.62
CA LYS A 168 -1.55 -20.34 -8.43
C LYS A 168 -1.47 -19.14 -9.36
N SER A 169 -0.61 -18.16 -9.05
CA SER A 169 -0.54 -16.94 -9.86
C SER A 169 0.05 -17.20 -11.25
N PRO A 170 -0.29 -16.37 -12.25
CA PRO A 170 0.33 -16.43 -13.57
C PRO A 170 1.76 -15.87 -13.58
N TYR A 171 2.23 -15.35 -12.45
CA TYR A 171 3.55 -14.75 -12.31
C TYR A 171 4.59 -15.79 -11.90
N LYS A 172 5.82 -15.58 -12.37
CA LYS A 172 6.95 -16.45 -12.03
C LYS A 172 8.08 -15.60 -11.47
N LEU A 173 8.83 -16.18 -10.56
CA LEU A 173 10.09 -15.57 -10.11
C LEU A 173 11.08 -15.64 -11.29
N TYR A 174 11.81 -14.55 -11.47
CA TYR A 174 12.92 -14.54 -12.41
C TYR A 174 14.04 -15.46 -11.93
N THR A 175 14.62 -16.20 -12.88
CA THR A 175 15.88 -16.89 -12.63
C THR A 175 17.02 -15.88 -12.48
N ARG A 176 18.16 -16.34 -11.98
CA ARG A 176 19.35 -15.47 -11.86
C ARG A 176 19.73 -14.80 -13.18
N ASP A 177 19.66 -15.56 -14.27
CA ASP A 177 20.08 -15.07 -15.60
C ASP A 177 19.03 -14.10 -16.20
N GLU A 178 17.77 -14.28 -15.86
CA GLU A 178 16.68 -13.37 -16.28
C GLU A 178 16.64 -12.08 -15.45
N TYR A 179 17.14 -12.10 -14.20
CA TYR A 179 17.05 -10.96 -13.27
C TYR A 179 17.74 -9.71 -13.80
N GLU A 180 18.87 -9.87 -14.50
CA GLU A 180 19.59 -8.75 -15.12
C GLU A 180 18.73 -8.03 -16.17
N THR A 181 17.88 -8.77 -16.89
CA THR A 181 17.01 -8.22 -17.94
C THR A 181 15.92 -7.30 -17.38
N VAL A 182 15.51 -7.46 -16.09
CA VAL A 182 14.53 -6.58 -15.43
C VAL A 182 15.04 -5.15 -15.37
N TRP A 183 16.33 -4.98 -15.12
CA TRP A 183 16.95 -3.67 -14.96
C TRP A 183 17.39 -3.02 -16.27
N THR A 184 17.66 -3.83 -17.27
CA THR A 184 18.12 -3.36 -18.58
C THR A 184 16.97 -3.02 -19.54
N LYS A 185 15.79 -3.63 -19.36
CA LYS A 185 14.59 -3.38 -20.19
C LYS A 185 13.72 -2.23 -19.72
N VAL A 186 13.98 -1.66 -18.55
CA VAL A 186 13.25 -0.48 -18.04
C VAL A 186 13.70 0.74 -18.85
N GLY A 187 13.01 1.01 -19.95
CA GLY A 187 13.26 2.17 -20.81
C GLY A 187 13.11 1.92 -22.30
N SER A 188 12.72 0.72 -22.73
CA SER A 188 12.51 0.36 -24.13
C SER A 188 11.05 0.07 -24.52
N SER A 189 10.10 0.71 -23.83
CA SER A 189 8.67 0.71 -24.20
C SER A 189 8.15 2.12 -24.32
#